data_d646105a0088689f043288b7451e2968
#
_entry.id   d646105a0088689f043288b7451e2968
#
_cell.length_a   1.000
_cell.length_b   1.000
_cell.length_c   1.000
_cell.angle_alpha   90.00
_cell.angle_beta   90.00
_cell.angle_gamma   90.00
#
_symmetry.space_group_name_H-M   'P 1'
#
loop_
_entity.id
_entity.type
_entity.pdbx_description
1 polymer ?
#
loop_
_entity_poly.entity_id
_entity_poly.type
_entity_poly.pdbx_seq_one_letter_code
_entity_poly.pdbx_strand_id
1 'polypeptide(L)'
;RTVGQANICSWQDLAGKEQLRIALENLSDSNSTQNFLAGLADRFGEDESLEYLGNINRFIGQYSKFPFTPVRMAAVGDADVAITRQSYVFKYLENKFPAYVVYPKEGTPVNLFCVGLFKNTADDLQGLAVMEWLLTSEQVQAIAQENATGYLFLFPRGFDEAAADGDKIWLNSSYLEPVKQDSLTNKWLSKVRFSK
;
A
#
# COMPACT_ATOMS: atom_id res chain seq x y z
N ARG A 1 -24.99 -3.34 -9.99
CA ARG A 1 -24.40 -2.75 -11.22
C ARG A 1 -22.98 -3.29 -11.31
N THR A 2 -22.74 -4.20 -12.22
CA THR A 2 -21.39 -4.53 -12.62
C THR A 2 -20.86 -3.22 -13.22
N VAL A 3 -19.94 -2.54 -12.53
CA VAL A 3 -19.13 -1.49 -13.15
C VAL A 3 -18.38 -2.25 -14.23
N GLY A 4 -18.91 -2.20 -15.43
CA GLY A 4 -18.25 -2.77 -16.60
C GLY A 4 -16.87 -2.17 -16.60
N GLN A 5 -15.86 -3.03 -16.62
CA GLN A 5 -14.42 -2.79 -16.59
C GLN A 5 -14.09 -1.32 -16.90
N ALA A 6 -14.23 -0.45 -15.90
CA ALA A 6 -13.70 0.87 -16.01
C ALA A 6 -12.20 0.61 -16.19
N ASN A 7 -11.67 0.85 -17.40
CA ASN A 7 -10.27 0.63 -17.72
C ASN A 7 -9.40 1.52 -16.80
N ILE A 8 -9.28 1.09 -15.55
CA ILE A 8 -8.40 1.69 -14.56
C ILE A 8 -7.12 0.88 -14.59
N CYS A 9 -6.06 1.49 -15.08
CA CYS A 9 -4.75 0.88 -15.16
C CYS A 9 -3.65 1.85 -14.71
N SER A 10 -4.04 3.05 -14.26
CA SER A 10 -3.11 4.07 -13.75
C SER A 10 -3.73 4.83 -12.57
N TRP A 11 -2.88 5.47 -11.77
CA TRP A 11 -3.34 6.36 -10.70
C TRP A 11 -4.14 7.55 -11.26
N GLN A 12 -3.72 8.06 -12.43
CA GLN A 12 -4.40 9.18 -13.07
C GLN A 12 -5.82 8.86 -13.52
N ASP A 13 -6.11 7.61 -13.85
CA ASP A 13 -7.45 7.18 -14.26
C ASP A 13 -8.49 7.42 -13.15
N LEU A 14 -8.08 7.45 -11.87
CA LEU A 14 -8.96 7.74 -10.75
C LEU A 14 -9.39 9.21 -10.71
N ALA A 15 -8.53 10.13 -11.13
CA ALA A 15 -8.83 11.56 -11.15
C ALA A 15 -9.66 11.98 -12.38
N GLY A 16 -9.55 11.22 -13.48
CA GLY A 16 -10.18 11.53 -14.76
C GLY A 16 -11.61 11.01 -14.94
N LYS A 17 -12.12 10.16 -14.05
CA LYS A 17 -13.44 9.53 -14.20
C LYS A 17 -14.45 10.17 -13.28
N GLU A 18 -15.38 10.93 -13.86
CA GLU A 18 -16.55 11.40 -13.14
C GLU A 18 -17.41 10.22 -12.68
N GLN A 19 -17.96 10.32 -11.46
CA GLN A 19 -18.87 9.33 -10.84
C GLN A 19 -18.23 8.08 -10.22
N LEU A 20 -16.91 7.99 -10.06
CA LEU A 20 -16.32 6.91 -9.26
C LEU A 20 -16.63 7.12 -7.77
N ARG A 21 -16.96 6.02 -7.09
CA ARG A 21 -17.02 5.98 -5.63
C ARG A 21 -15.74 5.30 -5.14
N ILE A 22 -14.86 6.08 -4.53
CA ILE A 22 -13.57 5.59 -4.04
C ILE A 22 -13.66 5.38 -2.53
N ALA A 23 -13.20 4.24 -2.05
CA ALA A 23 -12.97 3.95 -0.65
C ALA A 23 -11.48 3.93 -0.35
N LEU A 24 -11.08 4.63 0.69
CA LEU A 24 -9.69 4.76 1.12
C LEU A 24 -9.62 4.78 2.66
N GLU A 25 -8.60 4.15 3.23
CA GLU A 25 -8.26 4.32 4.65
C GLU A 25 -7.78 5.75 4.89
N ASN A 26 -8.09 6.30 6.06
CA ASN A 26 -7.60 7.63 6.43
C ASN A 26 -6.06 7.63 6.49
N LEU A 27 -5.44 8.55 5.75
CA LEU A 27 -3.99 8.54 5.54
C LEU A 27 -3.19 8.93 6.80
N SER A 28 -3.84 9.42 7.84
CA SER A 28 -3.22 9.72 9.13
C SER A 28 -3.26 8.57 10.15
N ASP A 29 -4.00 7.48 9.87
CA ASP A 29 -4.35 6.50 10.91
C ASP A 29 -3.34 5.37 11.08
N SER A 30 -2.47 5.15 10.08
CA SER A 30 -1.47 4.08 10.16
C SER A 30 -0.19 4.41 9.42
N ASN A 31 0.93 3.82 9.86
CA ASN A 31 2.21 3.94 9.15
C ASN A 31 2.10 3.47 7.68
N SER A 32 1.23 2.53 7.41
CA SER A 32 1.03 1.98 6.07
C SER A 32 0.40 3.00 5.11
N THR A 33 -0.58 3.76 5.60
CA THR A 33 -1.25 4.81 4.81
C THR A 33 -0.39 6.06 4.71
N GLN A 34 0.35 6.39 5.76
CA GLN A 34 1.38 7.43 5.69
C GLN A 34 2.47 7.08 4.69
N ASN A 35 2.87 5.79 4.62
CA ASN A 35 3.81 5.30 3.63
C ASN A 35 3.27 5.38 2.19
N PHE A 36 1.97 5.18 2.00
CA PHE A 36 1.32 5.39 0.71
C PHE A 36 1.40 6.87 0.28
N LEU A 37 1.08 7.80 1.19
CA LEU A 37 1.18 9.23 0.94
C LEU A 37 2.63 9.64 0.64
N ALA A 38 3.58 9.14 1.42
CA ALA A 38 5.01 9.37 1.23
C ALA A 38 5.50 8.84 -0.12
N GLY A 39 5.04 7.66 -0.52
CA GLY A 39 5.38 7.07 -1.81
C GLY A 39 4.91 7.87 -3.01
N LEU A 40 3.71 8.43 -2.92
CA LEU A 40 3.22 9.36 -3.93
C LEU A 40 4.13 10.60 -4.00
N ALA A 41 4.44 11.21 -2.84
CA ALA A 41 5.27 12.40 -2.76
C ALA A 41 6.70 12.18 -3.26
N ASP A 42 7.31 11.03 -2.97
CA ASP A 42 8.63 10.66 -3.48
C ASP A 42 8.62 10.45 -5.01
N ARG A 43 7.56 9.86 -5.52
CA ARG A 43 7.47 9.50 -6.94
C ARG A 43 7.08 10.67 -7.84
N PHE A 44 6.13 11.48 -7.42
CA PHE A 44 5.52 12.52 -8.25
C PHE A 44 5.81 13.95 -7.79
N GLY A 45 6.42 14.12 -6.62
CA GLY A 45 6.54 15.41 -5.96
C GLY A 45 5.44 15.63 -4.91
N GLU A 46 5.74 16.45 -3.90
CA GLU A 46 4.82 16.67 -2.77
C GLU A 46 3.58 17.46 -3.21
N ASP A 47 3.77 18.58 -3.91
CA ASP A 47 2.66 19.45 -4.30
C ASP A 47 1.76 18.76 -5.35
N GLU A 48 2.34 18.09 -6.33
CA GLU A 48 1.63 17.30 -7.34
C GLU A 48 0.82 16.16 -6.72
N SER A 49 1.37 15.51 -5.69
CA SER A 49 0.68 14.44 -4.98
C SER A 49 -0.49 14.95 -4.14
N LEU A 50 -0.33 16.09 -3.50
CA LEU A 50 -1.41 16.74 -2.75
C LEU A 50 -2.51 17.25 -3.69
N GLU A 51 -2.15 17.81 -4.84
CA GLU A 51 -3.11 18.21 -5.87
C GLU A 51 -3.87 17.01 -6.41
N TYR A 52 -3.17 15.92 -6.75
CA TYR A 52 -3.78 14.67 -7.20
C TYR A 52 -4.78 14.13 -6.16
N LEU A 53 -4.37 14.06 -4.88
CA LEU A 53 -5.24 13.61 -3.80
C LEU A 53 -6.44 14.54 -3.61
N GLY A 54 -6.26 15.85 -3.80
CA GLY A 54 -7.33 16.84 -3.83
C GLY A 54 -8.34 16.56 -4.94
N ASN A 55 -7.86 16.23 -6.13
CA ASN A 55 -8.69 15.91 -7.29
C ASN A 55 -9.53 14.63 -7.10
N ILE A 56 -8.99 13.59 -6.44
CA ILE A 56 -9.75 12.38 -6.13
C ILE A 56 -10.60 12.49 -4.87
N ASN A 57 -10.31 13.44 -3.96
CA ASN A 57 -11.01 13.61 -2.69
C ASN A 57 -12.53 13.76 -2.85
N ARG A 58 -12.97 14.44 -3.90
CA ARG A 58 -14.40 14.59 -4.24
C ARG A 58 -15.12 13.28 -4.53
N PHE A 59 -14.39 12.24 -4.90
CA PHE A 59 -14.92 10.90 -5.20
C PHE A 59 -14.81 9.95 -4.01
N ILE A 60 -14.14 10.37 -2.93
CA ILE A 60 -13.98 9.58 -1.71
C ILE A 60 -15.20 9.84 -0.83
N GLY A 61 -16.17 8.93 -0.89
CA GLY A 61 -17.37 9.03 -0.07
C GLY A 61 -17.11 8.87 1.42
N GLN A 62 -16.09 8.08 1.77
CA GLN A 62 -15.72 7.81 3.16
C GLN A 62 -14.24 7.47 3.27
N TYR A 63 -13.56 8.14 4.21
CA TYR A 63 -12.28 7.70 4.74
C TYR A 63 -12.52 6.73 5.89
N SER A 64 -12.08 5.52 5.77
CA SER A 64 -12.30 4.50 6.79
C SER A 64 -11.23 4.54 7.87
N LYS A 65 -11.63 4.20 9.10
CA LYS A 65 -10.72 4.03 10.22
C LYS A 65 -9.98 2.68 10.15
N PHE A 66 -10.63 1.67 9.61
CA PHE A 66 -10.10 0.32 9.60
C PHE A 66 -9.57 -0.06 8.21
N PRO A 67 -8.39 -0.68 8.12
CA PRO A 67 -7.69 -0.91 6.87
C PRO A 67 -8.38 -1.92 5.93
N PHE A 68 -9.24 -2.80 6.45
CA PHE A 68 -10.01 -3.76 5.65
C PHE A 68 -11.35 -3.21 5.15
N THR A 69 -11.80 -2.06 5.64
CA THR A 69 -13.10 -1.48 5.25
C THR A 69 -13.15 -1.09 3.79
N PRO A 70 -12.13 -0.45 3.18
CA PRO A 70 -12.19 -0.10 1.77
C PRO A 70 -12.39 -1.31 0.85
N VAL A 71 -11.67 -2.40 1.08
CA VAL A 71 -11.81 -3.61 0.27
C VAL A 71 -13.20 -4.24 0.45
N ARG A 72 -13.74 -4.25 1.68
CA ARG A 72 -15.10 -4.72 1.93
C ARG A 72 -16.12 -3.89 1.15
N MET A 73 -16.01 -2.56 1.17
CA MET A 73 -16.91 -1.67 0.45
C MET A 73 -16.89 -1.96 -1.06
N ALA A 74 -15.71 -2.14 -1.65
CA ALA A 74 -15.59 -2.51 -3.05
C ALA A 74 -16.16 -3.91 -3.34
N ALA A 75 -15.89 -4.89 -2.47
CA ALA A 75 -16.34 -6.26 -2.64
C ALA A 75 -17.89 -6.41 -2.60
N VAL A 76 -18.58 -5.59 -1.81
CA VAL A 76 -20.05 -5.62 -1.70
C VAL A 76 -20.75 -4.59 -2.62
N GLY A 77 -19.98 -3.78 -3.36
CA GLY A 77 -20.52 -2.80 -4.31
C GLY A 77 -20.89 -1.44 -3.69
N ASP A 78 -20.48 -1.15 -2.46
CA ASP A 78 -20.65 0.16 -1.82
C ASP A 78 -19.66 1.19 -2.37
N ALA A 79 -18.52 0.73 -2.88
CA ALA A 79 -17.55 1.52 -3.62
C ALA A 79 -17.22 0.84 -4.96
N ASP A 80 -16.78 1.63 -5.94
CA ASP A 80 -16.37 1.13 -7.25
C ASP A 80 -14.88 0.76 -7.24
N VAL A 81 -14.08 1.48 -6.44
CA VAL A 81 -12.65 1.28 -6.28
C VAL A 81 -12.27 1.37 -4.80
N ALA A 82 -11.37 0.49 -4.37
CA ALA A 82 -10.71 0.58 -3.07
C ALA A 82 -9.21 0.79 -3.25
N ILE A 83 -8.66 1.81 -2.61
CA ILE A 83 -7.21 1.96 -2.45
C ILE A 83 -6.86 1.33 -1.11
N THR A 84 -6.15 0.21 -1.15
CA THR A 84 -5.89 -0.61 0.03
C THR A 84 -4.64 -1.46 -0.14
N ARG A 85 -4.17 -2.07 0.93
CA ARG A 85 -3.06 -3.02 0.86
C ARG A 85 -3.50 -4.32 0.19
N GLN A 86 -2.64 -4.86 -0.66
CA GLN A 86 -2.86 -6.10 -1.40
C GLN A 86 -3.26 -7.28 -0.49
N SER A 87 -2.62 -7.40 0.68
CA SER A 87 -2.89 -8.49 1.63
C SER A 87 -4.34 -8.54 2.13
N TYR A 88 -5.06 -7.42 2.14
CA TYR A 88 -6.48 -7.42 2.51
C TYR A 88 -7.41 -7.88 1.38
N VAL A 89 -6.94 -7.78 0.13
CA VAL A 89 -7.77 -8.13 -1.04
C VAL A 89 -7.86 -9.64 -1.21
N PHE A 90 -6.78 -10.37 -0.99
CA PHE A 90 -6.71 -11.82 -1.25
C PHE A 90 -7.81 -12.61 -0.53
N LYS A 91 -8.08 -12.29 0.73
CA LYS A 91 -9.14 -12.95 1.50
C LYS A 91 -10.53 -12.83 0.84
N TYR A 92 -10.81 -11.70 0.18
CA TYR A 92 -12.07 -11.51 -0.54
C TYR A 92 -12.07 -12.26 -1.87
N LEU A 93 -10.94 -12.32 -2.55
CA LEU A 93 -10.81 -13.10 -3.80
C LEU A 93 -10.96 -14.59 -3.53
N GLU A 94 -10.34 -15.13 -2.48
CA GLU A 94 -10.50 -16.53 -2.06
C GLU A 94 -11.98 -16.88 -1.78
N ASN A 95 -12.71 -15.96 -1.18
CA ASN A 95 -14.15 -16.11 -0.93
C ASN A 95 -15.02 -15.76 -2.16
N LYS A 96 -14.42 -15.64 -3.36
CA LYS A 96 -15.09 -15.43 -4.64
C LYS A 96 -15.96 -14.16 -4.71
N PHE A 97 -15.60 -13.12 -3.95
CA PHE A 97 -16.23 -11.82 -4.14
C PHE A 97 -15.88 -11.27 -5.54
N PRO A 98 -16.80 -10.55 -6.18
CA PRO A 98 -16.61 -10.02 -7.53
C PRO A 98 -15.69 -8.79 -7.52
N ALA A 99 -14.42 -9.01 -7.20
CA ALA A 99 -13.37 -7.99 -7.16
C ALA A 99 -12.16 -8.47 -7.94
N TYR A 100 -11.31 -7.55 -8.35
CA TYR A 100 -10.00 -7.84 -8.95
C TYR A 100 -8.97 -6.81 -8.51
N VAL A 101 -7.70 -7.19 -8.53
CA VAL A 101 -6.59 -6.29 -8.19
C VAL A 101 -6.14 -5.56 -9.45
N VAL A 102 -5.96 -4.25 -9.33
CA VAL A 102 -5.32 -3.43 -10.35
C VAL A 102 -3.95 -3.02 -9.83
N TYR A 103 -2.93 -3.32 -10.61
CA TYR A 103 -1.58 -2.80 -10.40
C TYR A 103 -1.39 -1.61 -11.35
N PRO A 104 -1.29 -0.37 -10.81
CA PRO A 104 -1.10 0.80 -11.66
C PRO A 104 0.18 0.70 -12.48
N LYS A 105 0.12 1.13 -13.73
CA LYS A 105 1.28 1.08 -14.64
C LYS A 105 2.49 1.89 -14.15
N GLU A 106 2.24 2.92 -13.35
CA GLU A 106 3.26 3.76 -12.73
C GLU A 106 3.92 3.08 -11.53
N GLY A 107 3.36 1.95 -11.07
CA GLY A 107 3.80 1.26 -9.87
C GLY A 107 3.04 1.67 -8.61
N THR A 108 3.49 1.15 -7.47
CA THR A 108 2.85 1.34 -6.16
C THR A 108 3.89 1.34 -5.03
N PRO A 109 3.67 2.10 -3.96
CA PRO A 109 4.54 2.03 -2.79
C PRO A 109 4.43 0.68 -2.09
N VAL A 110 5.51 0.26 -1.46
CA VAL A 110 5.57 -0.98 -0.67
C VAL A 110 5.87 -0.68 0.78
N ASN A 111 5.34 -1.52 1.66
CA ASN A 111 5.70 -1.52 3.07
C ASN A 111 6.83 -2.53 3.29
N LEU A 112 7.92 -2.08 3.86
CA LEU A 112 9.04 -2.93 4.23
C LEU A 112 8.82 -3.48 5.64
N PHE A 113 9.01 -4.78 5.78
CA PHE A 113 9.08 -5.46 7.06
C PHE A 113 10.50 -5.98 7.23
N CYS A 114 11.08 -5.68 8.38
CA CYS A 114 12.44 -6.06 8.69
C CYS A 114 12.46 -6.95 9.93
N VAL A 115 13.40 -7.86 9.99
CA VAL A 115 13.76 -8.60 11.19
C VAL A 115 15.11 -8.09 11.67
N GLY A 116 15.27 -7.93 12.97
CA GLY A 116 16.50 -7.46 13.58
C GLY A 116 16.80 -8.19 14.88
N LEU A 117 18.10 -8.32 15.19
CA LEU A 117 18.57 -8.90 16.42
C LEU A 117 18.97 -7.77 17.38
N PHE A 118 18.50 -7.87 18.65
CA PHE A 118 18.92 -6.92 19.68
C PHE A 118 20.35 -7.26 20.15
N LYS A 119 21.18 -6.24 20.25
CA LYS A 119 22.53 -6.37 20.80
C LYS A 119 22.46 -6.86 22.27
N ASN A 120 23.36 -7.77 22.63
CA ASN A 120 23.47 -8.38 23.98
C ASN A 120 22.34 -9.39 24.32
N THR A 121 21.76 -10.07 23.37
CA THR A 121 21.03 -11.30 23.63
C THR A 121 21.99 -12.40 24.06
N ALA A 122 21.57 -13.24 25.01
CA ALA A 122 22.44 -14.24 25.64
C ALA A 122 23.01 -15.28 24.67
N ASP A 123 22.42 -15.38 23.47
CA ASP A 123 22.84 -16.33 22.42
C ASP A 123 22.65 -15.72 21.03
N ASP A 124 23.59 -14.86 20.63
CA ASP A 124 23.58 -14.17 19.34
C ASP A 124 23.62 -15.15 18.15
N LEU A 125 24.26 -16.34 18.30
CA LEU A 125 24.36 -17.33 17.22
C LEU A 125 23.02 -18.01 16.93
N GLN A 126 22.25 -18.34 17.96
CA GLN A 126 20.92 -18.91 17.77
C GLN A 126 19.95 -17.88 17.19
N GLY A 127 20.03 -16.65 17.65
CA GLY A 127 19.26 -15.54 17.10
C GLY A 127 19.53 -15.30 15.62
N LEU A 128 20.79 -15.31 15.22
CA LEU A 128 21.19 -15.21 13.81
C LEU A 128 20.69 -16.39 12.97
N ALA A 129 20.80 -17.61 13.49
CA ALA A 129 20.30 -18.80 12.79
C ALA A 129 18.77 -18.75 12.56
N VAL A 130 17.99 -18.30 13.56
CA VAL A 130 16.55 -18.11 13.41
C VAL A 130 16.25 -17.03 12.38
N MET A 131 16.98 -15.91 12.42
CA MET A 131 16.83 -14.81 11.49
C MET A 131 17.13 -15.25 10.04
N GLU A 132 18.22 -15.96 9.84
CA GLU A 132 18.58 -16.54 8.54
C GLU A 132 17.50 -17.52 8.05
N TRP A 133 17.04 -18.41 8.92
CA TRP A 133 15.96 -19.34 8.58
C TRP A 133 14.68 -18.63 8.17
N LEU A 134 14.26 -17.58 8.89
CA LEU A 134 13.08 -16.79 8.54
C LEU A 134 13.20 -16.14 7.17
N LEU A 135 14.40 -15.71 6.79
CA LEU A 135 14.63 -14.97 5.54
C LEU A 135 14.87 -15.90 4.33
N THR A 136 15.41 -17.10 4.56
CA THR A 136 15.90 -17.98 3.47
C THR A 136 15.10 -19.27 3.31
N SER A 137 14.32 -19.68 4.33
CA SER A 137 13.61 -20.95 4.31
C SER A 137 12.52 -20.99 3.26
N GLU A 138 12.59 -21.96 2.35
CA GLU A 138 11.53 -22.25 1.38
C GLU A 138 10.19 -22.56 2.05
N GLN A 139 10.20 -23.17 3.24
CA GLN A 139 8.99 -23.45 4.01
C GLN A 139 8.30 -22.16 4.48
N VAL A 140 9.07 -21.20 4.98
CA VAL A 140 8.53 -19.90 5.39
C VAL A 140 7.94 -19.15 4.19
N GLN A 141 8.65 -19.17 3.06
CA GLN A 141 8.17 -18.56 1.82
C GLN A 141 6.90 -19.24 1.30
N ALA A 142 6.83 -20.57 1.33
CA ALA A 142 5.64 -21.33 0.94
C ALA A 142 4.44 -21.00 1.82
N ILE A 143 4.61 -20.96 3.16
CA ILE A 143 3.53 -20.58 4.10
C ILE A 143 3.05 -19.15 3.83
N ALA A 144 3.95 -18.22 3.54
CA ALA A 144 3.58 -16.86 3.22
C ALA A 144 2.79 -16.77 1.89
N GLN A 145 3.15 -17.57 0.90
CA GLN A 145 2.43 -17.64 -0.38
C GLN A 145 1.06 -18.32 -0.24
N GLU A 146 0.99 -19.45 0.49
CA GLU A 146 -0.27 -20.18 0.73
C GLU A 146 -1.31 -19.32 1.47
N ASN A 147 -0.86 -18.48 2.38
CA ASN A 147 -1.75 -17.58 3.11
C ASN A 147 -2.08 -16.30 2.32
N ALA A 148 -1.73 -16.25 1.04
CA ALA A 148 -2.02 -15.14 0.14
C ALA A 148 -1.67 -13.77 0.75
N THR A 149 -0.54 -13.70 1.47
CA THR A 149 -0.16 -12.51 2.23
C THR A 149 0.30 -11.35 1.33
N GLY A 150 0.67 -11.66 0.08
CA GLY A 150 1.24 -10.70 -0.85
C GLY A 150 2.66 -10.24 -0.45
N TYR A 151 3.34 -10.98 0.43
CA TYR A 151 4.72 -10.67 0.77
C TYR A 151 5.67 -11.09 -0.36
N LEU A 152 6.58 -10.17 -0.67
CA LEU A 152 7.74 -10.45 -1.52
C LEU A 152 8.97 -10.57 -0.62
N PHE A 153 9.65 -11.69 -0.70
CA PHE A 153 10.90 -11.90 0.03
C PHE A 153 12.05 -11.31 -0.79
N LEU A 154 12.70 -10.30 -0.23
CA LEU A 154 13.83 -9.63 -0.89
C LEU A 154 15.17 -10.31 -0.62
N PHE A 155 15.24 -11.12 0.44
CA PHE A 155 16.46 -11.85 0.79
C PHE A 155 16.42 -13.30 0.28
N PRO A 156 17.47 -13.85 -0.30
CA PRO A 156 18.80 -13.27 -0.57
C PRO A 156 18.90 -12.47 -1.88
N ARG A 157 17.83 -12.33 -2.63
CA ARG A 157 17.82 -11.73 -3.98
C ARG A 157 18.22 -10.26 -4.03
N GLY A 158 18.11 -9.56 -2.88
CA GLY A 158 18.40 -8.13 -2.81
C GLY A 158 17.37 -7.22 -3.49
N PHE A 159 17.54 -5.93 -3.29
CA PHE A 159 16.67 -4.90 -3.85
C PHE A 159 16.78 -4.78 -5.37
N ASP A 160 17.97 -4.99 -5.91
CA ASP A 160 18.23 -4.79 -7.35
C ASP A 160 17.46 -5.79 -8.22
N GLU A 161 17.33 -7.04 -7.78
CA GLU A 161 16.52 -8.02 -8.51
C GLU A 161 14.99 -7.80 -8.34
N ALA A 162 14.57 -7.36 -7.17
CA ALA A 162 13.17 -6.99 -6.94
C ALA A 162 12.78 -5.70 -7.68
N ALA A 163 13.74 -4.78 -7.81
CA ALA A 163 13.60 -3.57 -8.61
C ALA A 163 13.77 -3.83 -10.12
N ALA A 164 14.30 -4.99 -10.53
CA ALA A 164 14.39 -5.36 -11.95
C ALA A 164 13.02 -5.62 -12.60
N ASP A 165 11.96 -5.82 -11.79
CA ASP A 165 10.57 -5.70 -12.26
C ASP A 165 10.18 -4.22 -12.48
N GLY A 166 11.19 -3.38 -12.49
CA GLY A 166 11.19 -2.03 -12.98
C GLY A 166 10.42 -1.06 -12.11
N ASP A 167 9.86 -0.08 -12.72
CA ASP A 167 9.13 1.06 -12.16
C ASP A 167 7.86 0.73 -11.34
N LYS A 168 7.58 -0.53 -11.08
CA LYS A 168 6.32 -0.97 -10.44
C LYS A 168 6.33 -0.92 -8.91
N ILE A 169 7.51 -0.89 -8.29
CA ILE A 169 7.68 -0.87 -6.83
C ILE A 169 8.39 0.41 -6.43
N TRP A 170 7.75 1.21 -5.57
CA TRP A 170 8.34 2.45 -5.05
C TRP A 170 8.83 2.22 -3.64
N LEU A 171 10.13 2.46 -3.44
CA LEU A 171 10.76 2.45 -2.14
C LEU A 171 10.87 3.91 -1.67
N ASN A 172 10.17 4.24 -0.61
CA ASN A 172 10.24 5.58 -0.03
C ASN A 172 11.59 5.76 0.67
N SER A 173 12.36 6.71 0.23
CA SER A 173 13.64 7.06 0.85
C SER A 173 13.60 8.41 1.55
N SER A 174 12.87 9.38 1.01
CA SER A 174 12.89 10.76 1.48
C SER A 174 12.06 10.99 2.74
N TYR A 175 11.06 10.14 3.00
CA TYR A 175 10.13 10.26 4.15
C TYR A 175 10.34 9.17 5.21
N LEU A 176 11.55 8.65 5.35
CA LEU A 176 11.90 7.71 6.42
C LEU A 176 11.94 8.37 7.81
N GLU A 177 12.20 9.68 7.85
CA GLU A 177 12.20 10.44 9.08
C GLU A 177 10.77 10.76 9.55
N PRO A 178 10.38 10.39 10.79
CA PRO A 178 9.03 10.64 11.31
C PRO A 178 8.58 12.10 11.18
N VAL A 179 9.48 13.07 11.41
CA VAL A 179 9.17 14.50 11.32
C VAL A 179 8.73 14.90 9.90
N LYS A 180 9.36 14.35 8.87
CA LYS A 180 8.99 14.64 7.48
C LYS A 180 7.64 13.99 7.14
N GLN A 181 7.43 12.78 7.62
CA GLN A 181 6.19 12.04 7.42
C GLN A 181 5.00 12.74 8.11
N ASP A 182 5.19 13.20 9.35
CA ASP A 182 4.18 13.98 10.07
C ASP A 182 3.88 15.31 9.37
N SER A 183 4.92 16.01 8.88
CA SER A 183 4.75 17.26 8.13
C SER A 183 3.90 17.05 6.88
N LEU A 184 4.18 16.01 6.09
CA LEU A 184 3.43 15.66 4.89
C LEU A 184 1.97 15.29 5.23
N THR A 185 1.77 14.50 6.28
CA THR A 185 0.44 14.13 6.76
C THR A 185 -0.38 15.35 7.18
N ASN A 186 0.23 16.30 7.90
CA ASN A 186 -0.43 17.54 8.29
C ASN A 186 -0.79 18.42 7.09
N LYS A 187 0.05 18.48 6.07
CA LYS A 187 -0.25 19.17 4.81
C LYS A 187 -1.43 18.52 4.10
N TRP A 188 -1.47 17.20 4.02
CA TRP A 188 -2.60 16.48 3.46
C TRP A 188 -3.89 16.75 4.24
N LEU A 189 -3.87 16.70 5.57
CA LEU A 189 -5.02 17.01 6.42
C LEU A 189 -5.57 18.42 6.13
N SER A 190 -4.68 19.42 6.07
CA SER A 190 -5.09 20.82 5.90
C SER A 190 -5.47 21.19 4.47
N LYS A 191 -4.73 20.71 3.47
CA LYS A 191 -4.91 21.10 2.07
C LYS A 191 -5.91 20.22 1.31
N VAL A 192 -6.11 18.97 1.75
CA VAL A 192 -6.94 18.00 1.05
C VAL A 192 -8.12 17.54 1.89
N ARG A 193 -7.85 16.94 3.05
CA ARG A 193 -8.89 16.25 3.85
C ARG A 193 -9.93 17.22 4.43
N PHE A 194 -9.49 18.36 4.93
CA PHE A 194 -10.31 19.39 5.56
C PHE A 194 -10.31 20.71 4.81
N SER A 195 -9.81 20.75 3.57
CA SER A 195 -9.97 21.93 2.73
C SER A 195 -11.45 22.16 2.46
N LYS A 196 -11.91 23.37 2.76
CA LYS A 196 -13.29 23.82 2.48
C LYS A 196 -13.42 24.26 1.03
#